data_c1f827c09207a460f7f65fbf73b8243d
#
_entry.id   c1f827c09207a460f7f65fbf73b8243d
#
_cell.length_a   1.000
_cell.length_b   1.000
_cell.length_c   1.000
_cell.angle_alpha   90.00
_cell.angle_beta   90.00
_cell.angle_gamma   90.00
#
_symmetry.space_group_name_H-M   'P 1'
#
loop_
_entity.id
_entity.type
_entity.pdbx_description
1 polymer ?
#
loop_
_entity_poly.entity_id
_entity_poly.type
_entity_poly.pdbx_seq_one_letter_code
_entity_poly.pdbx_strand_id
1 'polypeptide(L)'
;MAKKALLMILDGWGIGQHGKGDVIFNTPTPYLDYLTAISAHSELAASGEDVGLPDGQMGNSEVGHLNIGAGRVVYQDLVKINRACKDGSILTNPGIVAAYSYAKENGKKLHLMGLTSTGGVHSSLDHLFKLIEISKEYGLDKTFVHCFMDGRDTDPKSGAGFIQQIADTCAANGAHIASIIGRFYAMDRDKRWNRVKEAYDLLVEGKGKEATDMVKAMEESYADGVTDEFVKPIVNSTVNGTIEEGDVVIFINFRNDRAKELTQVLTQQDMPEEGMHTIKGLQYYCMTPYDANFKGVNILFPKENVEDTLGEYLSKHGKRQLHTAETEKYAHVTFFFNGGREAPYEGEDRILVPSPKVATYDLKPEMSAYEVKDKLVGAINTQEYDFIVVNFANGDMVGHTGVYNAIAKAVHAVDCCVRDVIEAAKANDYEAIIIADHGNADNAINADGTPNTAHSLNHVPFIYVTDNNSATVKNGRLADVAPSILHIMGLEQPADMTGENLIEDNK
;
A
#
# COMPACT_ATOMS: atom_id res chain seq x y z
N MET A 1 -33.94 -13.09 -10.62
CA MET A 1 -33.12 -13.69 -11.69
C MET A 1 -31.76 -13.02 -11.64
N ALA A 2 -30.68 -13.76 -11.85
CA ALA A 2 -29.34 -13.16 -11.93
C ALA A 2 -29.31 -12.10 -13.05
N LYS A 3 -28.79 -10.94 -12.75
CA LYS A 3 -28.65 -9.81 -13.69
C LYS A 3 -27.22 -9.72 -14.21
N LYS A 4 -27.04 -9.01 -15.31
CA LYS A 4 -25.74 -8.58 -15.78
C LYS A 4 -25.33 -7.33 -14.97
N ALA A 5 -24.04 -7.17 -14.70
CA ALA A 5 -23.54 -6.07 -13.90
C ALA A 5 -22.56 -5.18 -14.68
N LEU A 6 -22.70 -3.87 -14.52
CA LEU A 6 -21.76 -2.86 -14.99
C LEU A 6 -21.17 -2.11 -13.80
N LEU A 7 -19.84 -2.11 -13.69
CA LEU A 7 -19.11 -1.26 -12.76
C LEU A 7 -18.48 -0.08 -13.51
N MET A 8 -18.85 1.12 -13.13
CA MET A 8 -18.28 2.35 -13.69
C MET A 8 -17.48 3.08 -12.62
N ILE A 9 -16.19 3.26 -12.85
CA ILE A 9 -15.27 3.95 -11.95
C ILE A 9 -14.96 5.32 -12.55
N LEU A 10 -15.40 6.37 -11.89
CA LEU A 10 -15.11 7.76 -12.22
C LEU A 10 -13.86 8.19 -11.44
N ASP A 11 -12.69 7.98 -12.03
CA ASP A 11 -11.40 8.15 -11.36
C ASP A 11 -11.21 9.58 -10.85
N GLY A 12 -10.86 9.72 -9.56
CA GLY A 12 -10.68 11.02 -8.93
C GLY A 12 -11.96 11.78 -8.60
N TRP A 13 -13.13 11.11 -8.58
CA TRP A 13 -14.44 11.73 -8.34
C TRP A 13 -14.85 11.62 -6.87
N GLY A 14 -14.29 12.49 -6.01
CA GLY A 14 -14.65 12.56 -4.60
C GLY A 14 -15.93 13.34 -4.31
N ILE A 15 -16.45 13.17 -3.11
CA ILE A 15 -17.56 13.99 -2.56
C ILE A 15 -16.92 15.13 -1.75
N GLY A 16 -16.82 16.29 -2.36
CA GLY A 16 -16.14 17.45 -1.78
C GLY A 16 -16.93 18.21 -0.73
N GLN A 17 -16.36 19.32 -0.28
CA GLN A 17 -16.93 20.17 0.78
C GLN A 17 -17.86 21.27 0.23
N HIS A 18 -18.25 21.22 -1.05
CA HIS A 18 -19.06 22.21 -1.73
C HIS A 18 -18.48 23.63 -1.71
N GLY A 19 -17.16 23.74 -1.52
CA GLY A 19 -16.42 24.98 -1.54
C GLY A 19 -15.99 25.42 -2.94
N LYS A 20 -15.22 26.52 -3.03
CA LYS A 20 -14.72 27.05 -4.31
C LYS A 20 -13.77 26.09 -5.04
N GLY A 21 -13.08 25.22 -4.30
CA GLY A 21 -12.15 24.24 -4.86
C GLY A 21 -12.83 22.96 -5.34
N ASP A 22 -14.10 22.76 -5.03
CA ASP A 22 -14.87 21.58 -5.44
C ASP A 22 -15.37 21.75 -6.88
N VAL A 23 -14.57 21.28 -7.84
CA VAL A 23 -14.89 21.46 -9.26
C VAL A 23 -16.10 20.61 -9.66
N ILE A 24 -16.26 19.44 -9.03
CA ILE A 24 -17.39 18.54 -9.31
C ILE A 24 -18.71 19.24 -8.92
N PHE A 25 -18.78 19.76 -7.69
CA PHE A 25 -19.97 20.48 -7.21
C PHE A 25 -20.26 21.74 -8.02
N ASN A 26 -19.23 22.49 -8.42
CA ASN A 26 -19.38 23.76 -9.14
C ASN A 26 -19.57 23.60 -10.67
N THR A 27 -19.49 22.39 -11.19
CA THR A 27 -19.69 22.10 -12.62
C THR A 27 -21.04 21.42 -12.82
N PRO A 28 -21.90 21.90 -13.75
CA PRO A 28 -23.16 21.22 -14.05
C PRO A 28 -22.92 19.78 -14.53
N THR A 29 -23.49 18.82 -13.83
CA THR A 29 -23.48 17.38 -14.13
C THR A 29 -24.92 16.84 -14.16
N PRO A 30 -25.74 17.32 -15.11
CA PRO A 30 -27.20 17.14 -15.04
C PRO A 30 -27.62 15.67 -15.06
N TYR A 31 -26.84 14.78 -15.66
CA TYR A 31 -27.20 13.36 -15.69
C TYR A 31 -26.85 12.64 -14.40
N LEU A 32 -25.66 12.87 -13.85
CA LEU A 32 -25.26 12.32 -12.55
C LEU A 32 -26.12 12.88 -11.41
N ASP A 33 -26.47 14.16 -11.46
CA ASP A 33 -27.41 14.79 -10.51
C ASP A 33 -28.78 14.09 -10.57
N TYR A 34 -29.28 13.86 -11.79
CA TYR A 34 -30.54 13.12 -12.01
C TYR A 34 -30.43 11.68 -11.46
N LEU A 35 -29.36 10.93 -11.79
CA LEU A 35 -29.18 9.57 -11.29
C LEU A 35 -29.12 9.51 -9.77
N THR A 36 -28.37 10.42 -9.14
CA THR A 36 -28.27 10.50 -7.69
C THR A 36 -29.64 10.78 -7.05
N ALA A 37 -30.48 11.62 -7.69
CA ALA A 37 -31.80 11.94 -7.18
C ALA A 37 -32.82 10.79 -7.25
N ILE A 38 -32.67 9.87 -8.22
CA ILE A 38 -33.66 8.80 -8.46
C ILE A 38 -33.17 7.40 -8.06
N SER A 39 -31.88 7.21 -7.85
CA SER A 39 -31.28 5.91 -7.55
C SER A 39 -30.91 5.78 -6.08
N ALA A 40 -30.87 4.56 -5.57
CA ALA A 40 -30.25 4.29 -4.28
C ALA A 40 -28.78 4.67 -4.32
N HIS A 41 -28.35 5.51 -3.37
CA HIS A 41 -26.97 5.99 -3.32
C HIS A 41 -26.44 6.09 -1.89
N SER A 42 -25.15 6.01 -1.75
CA SER A 42 -24.41 6.09 -0.49
C SER A 42 -22.98 6.58 -0.76
N GLU A 43 -22.14 6.50 0.25
CA GLU A 43 -20.74 6.92 0.20
C GLU A 43 -19.82 5.77 0.57
N LEU A 44 -18.63 5.73 -0.06
CA LEU A 44 -17.56 4.78 0.25
C LEU A 44 -16.35 5.51 0.83
N ALA A 45 -15.80 4.96 1.89
CA ALA A 45 -14.47 5.33 2.37
C ALA A 45 -13.41 4.84 1.36
N ALA A 46 -12.51 5.74 0.95
CA ALA A 46 -11.52 5.51 -0.11
C ALA A 46 -10.10 5.94 0.28
N SER A 47 -9.81 6.11 1.57
CA SER A 47 -8.52 6.58 2.09
C SER A 47 -8.14 5.88 3.39
N GLY A 48 -6.90 6.04 3.82
CA GLY A 48 -6.40 5.51 5.08
C GLY A 48 -6.58 4.00 5.24
N GLU A 49 -6.83 3.55 6.45
CA GLU A 49 -6.94 2.12 6.77
C GLU A 49 -8.10 1.41 6.07
N ASP A 50 -9.13 2.12 5.63
CA ASP A 50 -10.25 1.55 4.88
C ASP A 50 -9.84 1.02 3.50
N VAL A 51 -8.68 1.42 3.01
CA VAL A 51 -8.07 0.89 1.77
C VAL A 51 -6.69 0.26 2.01
N GLY A 52 -6.33 0.00 3.26
CA GLY A 52 -5.07 -0.65 3.64
C GLY A 52 -3.85 0.27 3.65
N LEU A 53 -4.04 1.58 3.64
CA LEU A 53 -3.01 2.61 3.78
C LEU A 53 -2.90 3.08 5.24
N PRO A 54 -1.80 3.75 5.64
CA PRO A 54 -1.73 4.42 6.93
C PRO A 54 -2.88 5.41 7.14
N ASP A 55 -3.29 5.58 8.40
CA ASP A 55 -4.31 6.58 8.76
C ASP A 55 -3.92 7.97 8.27
N GLY A 56 -4.92 8.72 7.73
CA GLY A 56 -4.71 10.05 7.16
C GLY A 56 -4.00 10.08 5.81
N GLN A 57 -3.66 8.95 5.21
CA GLN A 57 -3.10 8.88 3.86
C GLN A 57 -4.20 8.85 2.81
N MET A 58 -4.10 9.72 1.81
CA MET A 58 -5.01 9.76 0.66
C MET A 58 -4.94 8.46 -0.13
N GLY A 59 -6.10 7.99 -0.60
CA GLY A 59 -6.19 6.88 -1.55
C GLY A 59 -5.51 7.20 -2.88
N ASN A 60 -5.31 6.17 -3.68
CA ASN A 60 -4.77 6.28 -5.03
C ASN A 60 -5.37 5.18 -5.92
N SER A 61 -5.20 5.32 -7.23
CA SER A 61 -5.86 4.41 -8.18
C SER A 61 -5.35 2.97 -8.06
N GLU A 62 -4.06 2.73 -7.78
CA GLU A 62 -3.51 1.38 -7.63
C GLU A 62 -4.18 0.64 -6.46
N VAL A 63 -4.15 1.26 -5.29
CA VAL A 63 -4.74 0.71 -4.07
C VAL A 63 -6.27 0.63 -4.19
N GLY A 64 -6.92 1.65 -4.74
CA GLY A 64 -8.36 1.68 -4.93
C GLY A 64 -8.85 0.52 -5.80
N HIS A 65 -8.28 0.35 -7.00
CA HIS A 65 -8.68 -0.73 -7.90
C HIS A 65 -8.34 -2.12 -7.35
N LEU A 66 -7.23 -2.24 -6.63
CA LEU A 66 -6.87 -3.49 -5.94
C LEU A 66 -7.93 -3.89 -4.92
N ASN A 67 -8.36 -2.97 -4.06
CA ASN A 67 -9.40 -3.24 -3.04
C ASN A 67 -10.76 -3.53 -3.69
N ILE A 68 -11.15 -2.78 -4.73
CA ILE A 68 -12.39 -2.98 -5.47
C ILE A 68 -12.43 -4.39 -6.07
N GLY A 69 -11.37 -4.80 -6.77
CA GLY A 69 -11.30 -6.11 -7.41
C GLY A 69 -11.12 -7.27 -6.43
N ALA A 70 -10.40 -7.06 -5.33
CA ALA A 70 -10.18 -8.06 -4.30
C ALA A 70 -11.41 -8.35 -3.42
N GLY A 71 -12.37 -7.42 -3.34
CA GLY A 71 -13.51 -7.55 -2.44
C GLY A 71 -13.13 -7.62 -0.96
N ARG A 72 -11.96 -7.10 -0.62
CA ARG A 72 -11.41 -7.01 0.75
C ARG A 72 -10.40 -5.89 0.86
N VAL A 73 -10.13 -5.44 2.08
CA VAL A 73 -9.03 -4.50 2.33
C VAL A 73 -7.71 -5.23 2.20
N VAL A 74 -6.89 -4.80 1.25
CA VAL A 74 -5.53 -5.30 1.05
C VAL A 74 -4.56 -4.36 1.74
N TYR A 75 -4.10 -4.75 2.93
CA TYR A 75 -3.23 -3.91 3.75
C TYR A 75 -1.81 -3.85 3.19
N GLN A 76 -1.25 -2.64 3.11
CA GLN A 76 0.18 -2.46 2.89
C GLN A 76 0.99 -2.99 4.07
N ASP A 77 2.25 -3.38 3.82
CA ASP A 77 3.11 -4.03 4.82
C ASP A 77 3.19 -3.23 6.12
N LEU A 78 3.40 -1.90 6.05
CA LEU A 78 3.42 -1.04 7.23
C LEU A 78 2.15 -1.18 8.07
N VAL A 79 0.98 -1.09 7.44
CA VAL A 79 -0.31 -1.13 8.14
C VAL A 79 -0.60 -2.53 8.68
N LYS A 80 -0.27 -3.57 7.90
CA LYS A 80 -0.41 -4.97 8.32
C LYS A 80 0.40 -5.24 9.60
N ILE A 81 1.65 -4.79 9.64
CA ILE A 81 2.52 -4.98 10.80
C ILE A 81 2.06 -4.11 11.97
N ASN A 82 1.68 -2.84 11.72
CA ASN A 82 1.11 -1.96 12.75
C ASN A 82 -0.10 -2.62 13.44
N ARG A 83 -1.01 -3.19 12.67
CA ARG A 83 -2.19 -3.88 13.19
C ARG A 83 -1.80 -5.09 14.03
N ALA A 84 -0.88 -5.92 13.54
CA ALA A 84 -0.40 -7.10 14.27
C ALA A 84 0.28 -6.72 15.60
N CYS A 85 0.99 -5.59 15.65
CA CYS A 85 1.56 -5.06 16.89
C CYS A 85 0.47 -4.56 17.86
N LYS A 86 -0.55 -3.87 17.34
CA LYS A 86 -1.62 -3.24 18.12
C LYS A 86 -2.60 -4.25 18.71
N ASP A 87 -3.03 -5.22 17.92
CA ASP A 87 -4.00 -6.25 18.35
C ASP A 87 -3.34 -7.46 19.06
N GLY A 88 -2.01 -7.49 19.07
CA GLY A 88 -1.23 -8.56 19.71
C GLY A 88 -1.06 -9.82 18.85
N SER A 89 -1.61 -9.88 17.65
CA SER A 89 -1.49 -11.06 16.78
C SER A 89 -0.04 -11.37 16.37
N ILE A 90 0.87 -10.39 16.44
CA ILE A 90 2.31 -10.60 16.27
C ILE A 90 2.87 -11.66 17.23
N LEU A 91 2.32 -11.80 18.42
CA LEU A 91 2.76 -12.80 19.43
C LEU A 91 2.49 -14.24 18.99
N THR A 92 1.53 -14.44 18.10
CA THR A 92 1.18 -15.75 17.52
C THR A 92 1.74 -15.95 16.12
N ASN A 93 2.48 -14.97 15.58
CA ASN A 93 3.15 -15.10 14.30
C ASN A 93 4.16 -16.26 14.36
N PRO A 94 4.05 -17.29 13.47
CA PRO A 94 4.89 -18.48 13.54
C PRO A 94 6.40 -18.19 13.49
N GLY A 95 6.80 -17.18 12.71
CA GLY A 95 8.21 -16.78 12.61
C GLY A 95 8.71 -16.12 13.90
N ILE A 96 7.89 -15.28 14.54
CA ILE A 96 8.22 -14.66 15.84
C ILE A 96 8.34 -15.76 16.91
N VAL A 97 7.34 -16.64 17.01
CA VAL A 97 7.40 -17.76 17.96
C VAL A 97 8.66 -18.60 17.75
N ALA A 98 8.98 -18.96 16.51
CA ALA A 98 10.16 -19.76 16.19
C ALA A 98 11.48 -19.03 16.55
N ALA A 99 11.60 -17.75 16.20
CA ALA A 99 12.80 -16.94 16.46
C ALA A 99 13.11 -16.85 17.97
N TYR A 100 12.13 -16.45 18.76
CA TYR A 100 12.28 -16.21 20.18
C TYR A 100 12.44 -17.51 20.98
N SER A 101 11.67 -18.55 20.63
CA SER A 101 11.82 -19.88 21.25
C SER A 101 13.20 -20.46 20.98
N TYR A 102 13.69 -20.38 19.72
CA TYR A 102 15.02 -20.87 19.37
C TYR A 102 16.11 -20.14 20.18
N ALA A 103 16.05 -18.80 20.25
CA ALA A 103 17.04 -18.03 21.01
C ALA A 103 17.05 -18.46 22.49
N LYS A 104 15.87 -18.65 23.08
CA LYS A 104 15.72 -19.09 24.48
C LYS A 104 16.26 -20.49 24.71
N GLU A 105 15.81 -21.46 23.91
CA GLU A 105 16.15 -22.88 24.08
C GLU A 105 17.63 -23.17 23.82
N ASN A 106 18.27 -22.45 22.90
CA ASN A 106 19.66 -22.65 22.53
C ASN A 106 20.62 -21.65 23.19
N GLY A 107 20.13 -20.74 24.05
CA GLY A 107 20.93 -19.73 24.73
C GLY A 107 21.66 -18.77 23.78
N LYS A 108 21.08 -18.54 22.58
CA LYS A 108 21.62 -17.69 21.54
C LYS A 108 21.22 -16.24 21.69
N LYS A 109 21.98 -15.34 21.09
CA LYS A 109 21.64 -13.92 21.04
C LYS A 109 20.49 -13.69 20.06
N LEU A 110 19.62 -12.72 20.40
CA LEU A 110 18.63 -12.15 19.49
C LEU A 110 19.12 -10.77 19.06
N HIS A 111 19.29 -10.57 17.78
CA HIS A 111 19.67 -9.29 17.18
C HIS A 111 18.48 -8.70 16.44
N LEU A 112 18.11 -7.48 16.81
CA LEU A 112 17.10 -6.66 16.12
C LEU A 112 17.85 -5.55 15.39
N MET A 113 17.82 -5.52 14.07
CA MET A 113 18.57 -4.53 13.29
C MET A 113 17.69 -3.88 12.21
N GLY A 114 17.98 -2.64 11.88
CA GLY A 114 17.32 -1.91 10.81
C GLY A 114 17.28 -0.41 11.03
N LEU A 115 16.53 0.29 10.17
CA LEU A 115 16.39 1.73 10.25
C LEU A 115 15.56 2.12 11.49
N THR A 116 16.12 2.99 12.32
CA THR A 116 15.52 3.39 13.60
C THR A 116 15.08 4.86 13.57
N SER A 117 13.92 5.09 12.99
CA SER A 117 13.29 6.40 12.89
C SER A 117 11.76 6.31 12.85
N THR A 118 11.12 7.47 12.91
CA THR A 118 9.65 7.63 12.75
C THR A 118 9.24 7.91 11.31
N GLY A 119 10.16 7.83 10.34
CA GLY A 119 9.88 8.18 8.93
C GLY A 119 8.85 7.28 8.24
N GLY A 120 8.71 6.03 8.68
CA GLY A 120 7.69 5.10 8.19
C GLY A 120 7.84 4.64 6.74
N VAL A 121 8.99 4.92 6.11
CA VAL A 121 9.26 4.56 4.71
C VAL A 121 9.86 3.16 4.59
N HIS A 122 10.80 2.80 5.44
CA HIS A 122 11.51 1.52 5.41
C HIS A 122 11.22 0.64 6.62
N SER A 123 10.90 1.25 7.75
CA SER A 123 10.73 0.60 9.05
C SER A 123 9.85 1.47 9.96
N SER A 124 9.55 0.97 11.15
CA SER A 124 8.84 1.72 12.19
C SER A 124 9.49 1.46 13.55
N LEU A 125 9.67 2.50 14.35
CA LEU A 125 10.11 2.37 15.76
C LEU A 125 9.11 1.58 16.60
N ASP A 126 7.80 1.71 16.33
CA ASP A 126 6.77 0.98 17.07
C ASP A 126 6.92 -0.54 16.88
N HIS A 127 7.31 -0.97 15.68
CA HIS A 127 7.62 -2.38 15.43
C HIS A 127 8.83 -2.84 16.24
N LEU A 128 9.90 -2.03 16.27
CA LEU A 128 11.09 -2.32 17.06
C LEU A 128 10.78 -2.40 18.55
N PHE A 129 10.01 -1.45 19.08
CA PHE A 129 9.62 -1.43 20.48
C PHE A 129 8.82 -2.68 20.85
N LYS A 130 7.88 -3.07 20.00
CA LYS A 130 7.11 -4.31 20.20
C LYS A 130 8.00 -5.55 20.21
N LEU A 131 8.96 -5.66 19.29
CA LEU A 131 9.90 -6.78 19.25
C LEU A 131 10.81 -6.82 20.51
N ILE A 132 11.22 -5.67 21.04
CA ILE A 132 11.97 -5.58 22.31
C ILE A 132 11.09 -6.05 23.49
N GLU A 133 9.83 -5.62 23.55
CA GLU A 133 8.89 -6.07 24.59
C GLU A 133 8.70 -7.58 24.58
N ILE A 134 8.54 -8.18 23.40
CA ILE A 134 8.39 -9.63 23.23
C ILE A 134 9.62 -10.36 23.80
N SER A 135 10.84 -9.83 23.69
CA SER A 135 12.02 -10.48 24.23
C SER A 135 11.94 -10.66 25.75
N LYS A 136 11.35 -9.69 26.45
CA LYS A 136 11.10 -9.79 27.90
C LYS A 136 10.05 -10.86 28.22
N GLU A 137 8.97 -10.95 27.43
CA GLU A 137 7.95 -11.98 27.63
C GLU A 137 8.51 -13.40 27.51
N TYR A 138 9.48 -13.61 26.58
CA TYR A 138 10.20 -14.87 26.44
C TYR A 138 11.32 -15.05 27.49
N GLY A 139 11.60 -14.03 28.29
CA GLY A 139 12.70 -14.04 29.26
C GLY A 139 14.08 -14.17 28.62
N LEU A 140 14.30 -13.48 27.51
CA LEU A 140 15.62 -13.42 26.86
C LEU A 140 16.48 -12.41 27.59
N ASP A 141 17.74 -12.80 27.87
CA ASP A 141 18.76 -11.98 28.53
C ASP A 141 19.84 -11.48 27.58
N LYS A 142 19.77 -11.88 26.29
CA LYS A 142 20.74 -11.56 25.25
C LYS A 142 20.07 -10.97 24.03
N THR A 143 19.32 -9.88 24.22
CA THR A 143 18.67 -9.12 23.15
C THR A 143 19.45 -7.86 22.84
N PHE A 144 19.88 -7.71 21.58
CA PHE A 144 20.72 -6.62 21.11
C PHE A 144 20.06 -5.87 19.95
N VAL A 145 20.10 -4.54 19.99
CA VAL A 145 19.57 -3.67 18.95
C VAL A 145 20.71 -3.02 18.18
N HIS A 146 20.70 -3.12 16.87
CA HIS A 146 21.63 -2.46 15.97
C HIS A 146 20.89 -1.35 15.22
N CYS A 147 21.19 -0.11 15.52
CA CYS A 147 20.46 1.05 15.05
C CYS A 147 21.08 1.62 13.77
N PHE A 148 20.30 1.59 12.67
CA PHE A 148 20.67 2.31 11.45
C PHE A 148 20.00 3.69 11.49
N MET A 149 20.80 4.76 11.41
CA MET A 149 20.31 6.14 11.56
C MET A 149 19.81 6.68 10.22
N ASP A 150 18.72 7.44 10.27
CA ASP A 150 17.99 7.90 9.08
C ASP A 150 18.53 9.21 8.51
N GLY A 151 18.05 10.34 8.98
CA GLY A 151 18.44 11.67 8.51
C GLY A 151 18.08 12.00 7.06
N ARG A 152 17.29 11.13 6.41
CA ARG A 152 16.82 11.29 5.03
C ARG A 152 15.29 11.34 4.94
N ASP A 153 14.61 10.45 5.65
CA ASP A 153 13.15 10.41 5.76
C ASP A 153 12.68 11.13 7.04
N THR A 154 13.64 11.60 7.87
CA THR A 154 13.46 12.40 9.07
C THR A 154 14.50 13.51 9.13
N ASP A 155 14.34 14.45 10.07
CA ASP A 155 15.31 15.53 10.29
C ASP A 155 16.73 14.96 10.51
N PRO A 156 17.78 15.54 9.89
CA PRO A 156 19.15 15.02 9.93
C PRO A 156 19.79 14.92 11.31
N LYS A 157 19.19 15.52 12.32
CA LYS A 157 19.69 15.51 13.72
C LYS A 157 18.65 15.00 14.71
N SER A 158 17.64 14.28 14.26
CA SER A 158 16.60 13.70 15.14
C SER A 158 17.05 12.38 15.81
N GLY A 159 18.11 11.76 15.31
CA GLY A 159 18.56 10.43 15.71
C GLY A 159 18.89 10.27 17.18
N ALA A 160 19.49 11.27 17.84
CA ALA A 160 19.78 11.20 19.27
C ALA A 160 18.50 11.00 20.10
N GLY A 161 17.40 11.65 19.71
CA GLY A 161 16.09 11.47 20.35
C GLY A 161 15.53 10.06 20.14
N PHE A 162 15.73 9.47 18.96
CA PHE A 162 15.32 8.08 18.71
C PHE A 162 16.16 7.08 19.50
N ILE A 163 17.48 7.30 19.59
CA ILE A 163 18.38 6.46 20.41
C ILE A 163 17.99 6.53 21.88
N GLN A 164 17.60 7.70 22.40
CA GLN A 164 17.09 7.81 23.77
C GLN A 164 15.85 6.94 24.01
N GLN A 165 14.87 7.02 23.12
CA GLN A 165 13.65 6.21 23.22
C GLN A 165 13.94 4.69 23.15
N ILE A 166 14.87 4.30 22.28
CA ILE A 166 15.30 2.89 22.17
C ILE A 166 16.03 2.46 23.43
N ALA A 167 16.92 3.30 23.98
CA ALA A 167 17.65 3.03 25.22
C ALA A 167 16.68 2.82 26.40
N ASP A 168 15.68 3.69 26.53
CA ASP A 168 14.67 3.61 27.58
C ASP A 168 13.84 2.31 27.44
N THR A 169 13.43 1.97 26.21
CA THR A 169 12.70 0.73 25.93
C THR A 169 13.56 -0.51 26.22
N CYS A 170 14.82 -0.50 25.82
CA CYS A 170 15.78 -1.57 26.12
C CYS A 170 15.96 -1.75 27.63
N ALA A 171 16.18 -0.67 28.37
CA ALA A 171 16.35 -0.71 29.82
C ALA A 171 15.12 -1.30 30.53
N ALA A 172 13.92 -0.94 30.11
CA ALA A 172 12.67 -1.46 30.65
C ALA A 172 12.44 -2.96 30.38
N ASN A 173 13.10 -3.51 29.35
CA ASN A 173 12.86 -4.85 28.85
C ASN A 173 14.08 -5.79 28.89
N GLY A 174 15.21 -5.36 29.48
CA GLY A 174 16.41 -6.18 29.60
C GLY A 174 17.18 -6.41 28.28
N ALA A 175 16.99 -5.50 27.31
CA ALA A 175 17.72 -5.48 26.05
C ALA A 175 18.81 -4.39 26.06
N HIS A 176 19.65 -4.36 25.04
CA HIS A 176 20.76 -3.42 24.94
C HIS A 176 20.93 -2.90 23.51
N ILE A 177 21.24 -1.61 23.35
CA ILE A 177 21.76 -1.10 22.09
C ILE A 177 23.20 -1.60 21.95
N ALA A 178 23.47 -2.37 20.90
CA ALA A 178 24.82 -2.90 20.63
C ALA A 178 25.64 -2.00 19.71
N SER A 179 25.00 -1.37 18.73
CA SER A 179 25.72 -0.55 17.75
C SER A 179 24.83 0.51 17.08
N ILE A 180 25.48 1.53 16.54
CA ILE A 180 24.86 2.60 15.74
C ILE A 180 25.69 2.80 14.48
N ILE A 181 25.02 2.99 13.33
CA ILE A 181 25.64 3.35 12.05
C ILE A 181 24.63 4.07 11.16
N GLY A 182 25.09 5.02 10.34
CA GLY A 182 24.22 5.70 9.37
C GLY A 182 23.74 4.79 8.24
N ARG A 183 22.54 5.06 7.75
CA ARG A 183 21.94 4.32 6.62
C ARG A 183 22.73 4.41 5.33
N PHE A 184 23.58 5.44 5.18
CA PHE A 184 24.49 5.56 4.05
C PHE A 184 25.38 4.32 3.88
N TYR A 185 25.74 3.67 4.98
CA TYR A 185 26.54 2.46 5.00
C TYR A 185 25.69 1.19 5.04
N ALA A 186 24.77 1.11 6.00
CA ALA A 186 24.02 -0.11 6.29
C ALA A 186 22.87 -0.39 5.31
N MET A 187 22.46 0.59 4.52
CA MET A 187 21.31 0.52 3.64
C MET A 187 21.64 0.98 2.22
N ASP A 188 22.82 0.61 1.73
CA ASP A 188 23.16 0.78 0.31
C ASP A 188 22.26 -0.09 -0.59
N ARG A 189 22.08 0.31 -1.84
CA ARG A 189 21.34 -0.43 -2.87
C ARG A 189 22.00 -0.36 -4.26
N ASP A 190 23.21 0.20 -4.31
CA ASP A 190 23.95 0.46 -5.55
C ASP A 190 25.21 -0.42 -5.65
N LYS A 191 25.27 -1.51 -4.84
CA LYS A 191 26.41 -2.44 -4.78
C LYS A 191 27.74 -1.76 -4.42
N ARG A 192 27.66 -0.77 -3.55
CA ARG A 192 28.85 -0.12 -2.99
C ARG A 192 29.35 -0.91 -1.79
N TRP A 193 29.98 -2.05 -2.08
CA TRP A 193 30.38 -3.03 -1.07
C TRP A 193 31.30 -2.47 0.00
N ASN A 194 32.10 -1.45 -0.32
CA ASN A 194 32.88 -0.71 0.67
C ASN A 194 32.03 -0.05 1.77
N ARG A 195 30.81 0.40 1.45
CA ARG A 195 29.86 0.93 2.44
C ARG A 195 29.24 -0.20 3.26
N VAL A 196 28.77 -1.23 2.59
CA VAL A 196 28.19 -2.42 3.24
C VAL A 196 29.20 -3.06 4.19
N LYS A 197 30.47 -3.08 3.82
CA LYS A 197 31.59 -3.58 4.65
C LYS A 197 31.70 -2.86 6.00
N GLU A 198 31.52 -1.55 6.04
CA GLU A 198 31.52 -0.79 7.30
C GLU A 198 30.43 -1.28 8.28
N ALA A 199 29.23 -1.55 7.74
CA ALA A 199 28.14 -2.10 8.54
C ALA A 199 28.41 -3.56 8.92
N TYR A 200 28.90 -4.38 7.98
CA TYR A 200 29.27 -5.76 8.24
C TYR A 200 30.31 -5.89 9.37
N ASP A 201 31.40 -5.14 9.29
CA ASP A 201 32.46 -5.16 10.29
C ASP A 201 31.97 -4.72 11.67
N LEU A 202 31.09 -3.73 11.72
CA LEU A 202 30.46 -3.30 12.97
C LEU A 202 29.60 -4.42 13.57
N LEU A 203 28.75 -5.04 12.76
CA LEU A 203 27.79 -6.05 13.21
C LEU A 203 28.48 -7.38 13.63
N VAL A 204 29.49 -7.81 12.87
CA VAL A 204 30.11 -9.12 13.02
C VAL A 204 31.39 -9.09 13.85
N GLU A 205 32.20 -8.04 13.69
CA GLU A 205 33.51 -7.94 14.34
C GLU A 205 33.56 -6.88 15.45
N GLY A 206 32.47 -6.09 15.63
CA GLY A 206 32.42 -5.01 16.61
C GLY A 206 33.38 -3.86 16.30
N LYS A 207 33.76 -3.68 15.04
CA LYS A 207 34.64 -2.59 14.63
C LYS A 207 33.89 -1.26 14.55
N GLY A 208 34.26 -0.32 15.40
CA GLY A 208 33.68 1.02 15.44
C GLY A 208 34.28 1.85 16.55
N LYS A 209 33.87 3.12 16.62
CA LYS A 209 34.20 3.98 17.77
C LYS A 209 33.52 3.41 19.01
N GLU A 210 34.30 3.09 20.04
CA GLU A 210 33.76 2.60 21.30
C GLU A 210 33.03 3.72 22.07
N ALA A 211 31.86 3.37 22.58
CA ALA A 211 31.07 4.26 23.44
C ALA A 211 30.40 3.46 24.57
N THR A 212 30.20 4.09 25.72
CA THR A 212 29.44 3.52 26.83
C THR A 212 28.07 4.15 26.99
N ASP A 213 27.86 5.32 26.38
CA ASP A 213 26.61 6.05 26.32
C ASP A 213 26.28 6.32 24.83
N MET A 214 25.26 5.66 24.32
CA MET A 214 24.93 5.69 22.90
C MET A 214 24.24 7.00 22.50
N VAL A 215 23.52 7.66 23.42
CA VAL A 215 22.90 8.98 23.16
C VAL A 215 23.98 10.03 23.04
N LYS A 216 24.92 10.05 24.02
CA LYS A 216 26.06 10.97 24.00
C LYS A 216 26.93 10.76 22.75
N ALA A 217 27.12 9.53 22.32
CA ALA A 217 27.89 9.24 21.10
C ALA A 217 27.24 9.85 19.84
N MET A 218 25.90 9.91 19.76
CA MET A 218 25.19 10.61 18.70
C MET A 218 25.39 12.15 18.79
N GLU A 219 25.30 12.72 19.99
CA GLU A 219 25.54 14.14 20.19
C GLU A 219 26.97 14.53 19.80
N GLU A 220 27.95 13.71 20.14
CA GLU A 220 29.35 13.88 19.72
C GLU A 220 29.49 13.83 18.17
N SER A 221 28.80 12.93 17.50
CA SER A 221 28.78 12.88 16.03
C SER A 221 28.27 14.20 15.44
N TYR A 222 27.21 14.77 16.02
CA TYR A 222 26.69 16.08 15.58
C TYR A 222 27.67 17.23 15.83
N ALA A 223 28.39 17.20 16.97
CA ALA A 223 29.42 18.18 17.27
C ALA A 223 30.56 18.12 16.24
N ASP A 224 30.88 16.92 15.73
CA ASP A 224 31.87 16.70 14.68
C ASP A 224 31.31 17.03 13.28
N GLY A 225 30.08 17.52 13.15
CA GLY A 225 29.44 17.89 11.88
C GLY A 225 28.88 16.71 11.09
N VAL A 226 28.79 15.50 11.68
CA VAL A 226 28.27 14.29 11.05
C VAL A 226 26.83 14.05 11.49
N THR A 227 25.90 14.13 10.54
CA THR A 227 24.47 13.95 10.78
C THR A 227 24.04 12.48 10.65
N ASP A 228 22.79 12.16 10.99
CA ASP A 228 22.26 10.81 11.13
C ASP A 228 22.61 9.89 9.96
N GLU A 229 22.33 10.31 8.71
CA GLU A 229 22.56 9.48 7.52
C GLU A 229 24.01 8.98 7.41
N PHE A 230 24.97 9.78 7.86
CA PHE A 230 26.40 9.55 7.67
C PHE A 230 27.14 9.15 8.95
N VAL A 231 26.44 8.85 10.04
CA VAL A 231 27.05 8.43 11.30
C VAL A 231 27.98 7.24 11.05
N LYS A 232 29.25 7.41 11.48
CA LYS A 232 30.27 6.36 11.41
C LYS A 232 29.96 5.24 12.38
N PRO A 233 30.50 4.02 12.17
CA PRO A 233 30.29 2.90 13.08
C PRO A 233 30.59 3.24 14.52
N ILE A 234 29.64 3.01 15.43
CA ILE A 234 29.77 3.17 16.88
C ILE A 234 29.37 1.85 17.53
N VAL A 235 30.24 1.32 18.39
CA VAL A 235 29.99 0.09 19.14
C VAL A 235 29.83 0.39 20.64
N ASN A 236 28.84 -0.26 21.25
CA ASN A 236 28.67 -0.21 22.71
C ASN A 236 29.67 -1.15 23.36
N SER A 237 30.69 -0.58 24.01
CA SER A 237 31.76 -1.35 24.66
C SER A 237 31.35 -2.01 25.99
N THR A 238 30.14 -1.74 26.48
CA THR A 238 29.62 -2.34 27.72
C THR A 238 28.96 -3.70 27.53
N VAL A 239 28.71 -4.09 26.28
CA VAL A 239 28.03 -5.35 25.94
C VAL A 239 28.73 -6.09 24.80
N ASN A 240 28.60 -7.41 24.76
CA ASN A 240 29.05 -8.23 23.64
C ASN A 240 27.86 -8.49 22.69
N GLY A 241 27.59 -7.54 21.81
CA GLY A 241 26.46 -7.56 20.88
C GLY A 241 26.82 -7.91 19.44
N THR A 242 27.99 -8.49 19.15
CA THR A 242 28.35 -8.97 17.81
C THR A 242 27.52 -10.17 17.39
N ILE A 243 27.21 -10.25 16.10
CA ILE A 243 26.48 -11.38 15.51
C ILE A 243 27.45 -12.56 15.34
N GLU A 244 27.10 -13.70 15.92
CA GLU A 244 27.90 -14.92 15.92
C GLU A 244 27.15 -16.09 15.26
N GLU A 245 27.86 -17.19 14.97
CA GLU A 245 27.28 -18.41 14.40
C GLU A 245 26.13 -18.93 15.26
N GLY A 246 25.02 -19.24 14.62
CA GLY A 246 23.82 -19.78 15.25
C GLY A 246 22.96 -18.76 15.99
N ASP A 247 23.29 -17.47 15.96
CA ASP A 247 22.45 -16.43 16.53
C ASP A 247 21.15 -16.21 15.73
N VAL A 248 20.22 -15.50 16.33
CA VAL A 248 18.96 -15.08 15.70
C VAL A 248 19.07 -13.63 15.28
N VAL A 249 18.72 -13.32 14.05
CA VAL A 249 18.68 -11.96 13.51
C VAL A 249 17.28 -11.68 12.96
N ILE A 250 16.68 -10.59 13.38
CA ILE A 250 15.47 -10.01 12.79
C ILE A 250 15.81 -8.67 12.17
N PHE A 251 15.69 -8.56 10.84
CA PHE A 251 15.83 -7.29 10.14
C PHE A 251 14.45 -6.63 10.05
N ILE A 252 14.28 -5.52 10.76
CA ILE A 252 12.97 -4.88 10.99
C ILE A 252 12.43 -4.08 9.79
N ASN A 253 13.23 -3.88 8.75
CA ASN A 253 12.78 -3.16 7.56
C ASN A 253 11.69 -3.96 6.82
N PHE A 254 10.56 -3.33 6.54
CA PHE A 254 9.49 -3.91 5.74
C PHE A 254 9.59 -3.54 4.24
N ARG A 255 10.41 -2.58 3.86
CA ARG A 255 10.74 -2.27 2.47
C ARG A 255 12.06 -2.94 2.08
N ASN A 256 12.05 -3.62 0.94
CA ASN A 256 13.10 -4.57 0.54
C ASN A 256 14.33 -3.96 -0.11
N ASP A 257 14.20 -2.85 -0.86
CA ASP A 257 15.23 -2.33 -1.77
C ASP A 257 16.59 -2.06 -1.12
N ARG A 258 16.59 -1.61 0.15
CA ARG A 258 17.81 -1.28 0.89
C ARG A 258 18.20 -2.30 1.96
N ALA A 259 17.42 -3.37 2.12
CA ALA A 259 17.73 -4.45 3.04
C ALA A 259 18.47 -5.63 2.37
N LYS A 260 18.47 -5.70 1.04
CA LYS A 260 18.99 -6.82 0.25
C LYS A 260 20.48 -7.03 0.43
N GLU A 261 21.30 -6.02 0.29
CA GLU A 261 22.75 -6.15 0.22
C GLU A 261 23.35 -6.64 1.53
N LEU A 262 22.92 -6.06 2.66
CA LEU A 262 23.38 -6.52 3.98
C LEU A 262 22.88 -7.95 4.28
N THR A 263 21.64 -8.28 3.91
CA THR A 263 21.12 -9.65 4.02
C THR A 263 21.94 -10.61 3.14
N GLN A 264 22.31 -10.22 1.93
CA GLN A 264 23.10 -11.03 1.00
C GLN A 264 24.45 -11.41 1.60
N VAL A 265 25.21 -10.46 2.13
CA VAL A 265 26.56 -10.71 2.66
C VAL A 265 26.52 -11.48 3.98
N LEU A 266 25.46 -11.37 4.76
CA LEU A 266 25.32 -12.14 6.00
C LEU A 266 24.86 -13.58 5.78
N THR A 267 24.10 -13.86 4.70
CA THR A 267 23.37 -15.13 4.57
C THR A 267 23.50 -15.85 3.22
N GLN A 268 23.82 -15.15 2.10
CA GLN A 268 23.68 -15.72 0.76
C GLN A 268 25.00 -15.93 0.03
N GLN A 269 25.94 -15.01 0.16
CA GLN A 269 27.12 -15.01 -0.67
C GLN A 269 28.37 -14.55 0.08
N ASP A 270 29.39 -15.41 0.11
CA ASP A 270 30.73 -15.02 0.55
C ASP A 270 31.36 -14.06 -0.45
N MET A 271 31.97 -13.00 0.06
CA MET A 271 32.72 -12.00 -0.72
C MET A 271 34.13 -11.83 -0.11
N PRO A 272 35.03 -12.85 -0.26
CA PRO A 272 36.35 -12.85 0.38
C PRO A 272 37.22 -11.69 -0.10
N GLU A 273 37.09 -11.24 -1.33
CA GLU A 273 37.81 -10.08 -1.88
C GLU A 273 37.44 -8.78 -1.18
N GLU A 274 36.21 -8.69 -0.63
CA GLU A 274 35.72 -7.57 0.16
C GLU A 274 35.86 -7.86 1.68
N GLY A 275 36.38 -9.02 2.06
CA GLY A 275 36.54 -9.43 3.45
C GLY A 275 35.22 -9.68 4.18
N MET A 276 34.19 -10.13 3.48
CA MET A 276 32.88 -10.46 4.04
C MET A 276 32.56 -11.94 3.79
N HIS A 277 32.03 -12.61 4.81
CA HIS A 277 31.63 -14.01 4.75
C HIS A 277 30.26 -14.21 5.35
N THR A 278 29.50 -15.15 4.80
CA THR A 278 28.22 -15.56 5.37
C THR A 278 28.44 -16.21 6.74
N ILE A 279 27.51 -15.96 7.66
CA ILE A 279 27.61 -16.47 9.03
C ILE A 279 26.82 -17.77 9.12
N LYS A 280 27.49 -18.85 9.52
CA LYS A 280 26.88 -20.18 9.55
C LYS A 280 25.80 -20.29 10.62
N GLY A 281 24.73 -20.99 10.26
CA GLY A 281 23.68 -21.37 11.20
C GLY A 281 22.83 -20.22 11.70
N LEU A 282 22.95 -18.99 11.14
CA LEU A 282 22.06 -17.90 11.50
C LEU A 282 20.60 -18.29 11.31
N GLN A 283 19.80 -18.03 12.32
CA GLN A 283 18.34 -17.99 12.20
C GLN A 283 17.95 -16.59 11.78
N TYR A 284 17.92 -16.36 10.46
CA TYR A 284 17.73 -15.03 9.90
C TYR A 284 16.28 -14.81 9.46
N TYR A 285 15.69 -13.74 9.95
CA TYR A 285 14.30 -13.37 9.70
C TYR A 285 14.23 -11.99 9.03
N CYS A 286 13.62 -11.95 7.85
CA CYS A 286 13.27 -10.73 7.15
C CYS A 286 11.85 -10.34 7.56
N MET A 287 11.60 -9.06 7.83
CA MET A 287 10.25 -8.59 8.14
C MET A 287 9.26 -8.90 7.01
N THR A 288 9.70 -8.67 5.77
CA THR A 288 8.98 -8.97 4.53
C THR A 288 9.92 -9.67 3.54
N PRO A 289 9.44 -10.22 2.41
CA PRO A 289 10.33 -10.80 1.40
C PRO A 289 11.26 -9.75 0.78
N TYR A 290 12.57 -9.92 0.93
CA TYR A 290 13.56 -8.99 0.35
C TYR A 290 13.97 -9.38 -1.07
N ASP A 291 14.16 -10.67 -1.33
CA ASP A 291 14.44 -11.19 -2.66
C ASP A 291 13.90 -12.63 -2.78
N ALA A 292 13.23 -12.92 -3.90
CA ALA A 292 12.66 -14.25 -4.14
C ALA A 292 13.71 -15.36 -4.29
N ASN A 293 14.98 -14.99 -4.59
CA ASN A 293 16.09 -15.92 -4.75
C ASN A 293 16.82 -16.23 -3.44
N PHE A 294 16.57 -15.49 -2.36
CA PHE A 294 17.22 -15.74 -1.07
C PHE A 294 16.78 -17.08 -0.48
N LYS A 295 17.75 -17.85 -0.02
CA LYS A 295 17.55 -19.17 0.56
C LYS A 295 17.95 -19.19 2.03
N GLY A 296 17.28 -20.03 2.81
CA GLY A 296 17.61 -20.20 4.23
C GLY A 296 17.28 -19.00 5.12
N VAL A 297 16.53 -18.02 4.61
CA VAL A 297 15.96 -16.93 5.39
C VAL A 297 14.47 -17.18 5.64
N ASN A 298 14.00 -16.73 6.79
CA ASN A 298 12.61 -16.82 7.18
C ASN A 298 11.92 -15.45 6.93
N ILE A 299 10.63 -15.47 6.62
CA ILE A 299 9.83 -14.26 6.38
C ILE A 299 8.77 -14.16 7.47
N LEU A 300 8.73 -13.04 8.19
CA LEU A 300 7.74 -12.81 9.25
C LEU A 300 6.36 -12.46 8.70
N PHE A 301 6.33 -11.59 7.69
CA PHE A 301 5.11 -11.17 7.00
C PHE A 301 5.26 -11.45 5.51
N PRO A 302 4.89 -12.64 5.04
CA PRO A 302 4.98 -12.99 3.63
C PRO A 302 4.00 -12.14 2.81
N LYS A 303 4.34 -11.96 1.53
CA LYS A 303 3.44 -11.33 0.58
C LYS A 303 2.26 -12.28 0.35
N GLU A 304 1.07 -11.80 0.61
CA GLU A 304 -0.15 -12.55 0.32
C GLU A 304 -0.48 -12.45 -1.17
N ASN A 305 -0.81 -13.58 -1.78
CA ASN A 305 -1.45 -13.57 -3.08
C ASN A 305 -2.89 -13.09 -2.89
N VAL A 306 -3.31 -12.19 -3.75
CA VAL A 306 -4.70 -11.73 -3.77
C VAL A 306 -5.48 -12.69 -4.68
N GLU A 307 -5.91 -13.81 -4.10
CA GLU A 307 -6.72 -14.83 -4.78
C GLU A 307 -8.21 -14.51 -4.67
N ASP A 308 -9.02 -15.17 -5.50
CA ASP A 308 -10.47 -14.97 -5.57
C ASP A 308 -10.87 -13.51 -5.75
N THR A 309 -10.10 -12.77 -6.58
CA THR A 309 -10.55 -11.44 -7.05
C THR A 309 -11.84 -11.60 -7.86
N LEU A 310 -12.59 -10.51 -8.00
CA LEU A 310 -13.84 -10.55 -8.77
C LEU A 310 -13.62 -11.15 -10.19
N GLY A 311 -12.56 -10.72 -10.90
CA GLY A 311 -12.22 -11.24 -12.21
C GLY A 311 -11.93 -12.74 -12.21
N GLU A 312 -11.15 -13.21 -11.24
CA GLU A 312 -10.85 -14.64 -11.06
C GLU A 312 -12.09 -15.45 -10.74
N TYR A 313 -12.90 -14.97 -9.81
CA TYR A 313 -14.10 -15.66 -9.34
C TYR A 313 -15.14 -15.76 -10.44
N LEU A 314 -15.35 -14.69 -11.20
CA LEU A 314 -16.25 -14.72 -12.39
C LEU A 314 -15.77 -15.72 -13.44
N SER A 315 -14.47 -15.77 -13.71
CA SER A 315 -13.88 -16.76 -14.63
C SER A 315 -14.12 -18.20 -14.16
N LYS A 316 -13.89 -18.49 -12.86
CA LYS A 316 -14.18 -19.80 -12.25
C LYS A 316 -15.65 -20.22 -12.39
N HIS A 317 -16.57 -19.26 -12.52
CA HIS A 317 -18.01 -19.49 -12.71
C HIS A 317 -18.45 -19.40 -14.19
N GLY A 318 -17.50 -19.41 -15.13
CA GLY A 318 -17.78 -19.40 -16.57
C GLY A 318 -18.45 -18.12 -17.06
N LYS A 319 -18.28 -17.00 -16.35
CA LYS A 319 -18.83 -15.70 -16.70
C LYS A 319 -17.93 -14.96 -17.68
N ARG A 320 -18.52 -14.34 -18.69
CA ARG A 320 -17.80 -13.46 -19.60
C ARG A 320 -17.71 -12.07 -19.04
N GLN A 321 -16.53 -11.48 -19.10
CA GLN A 321 -16.25 -10.15 -18.54
C GLN A 321 -15.45 -9.28 -19.50
N LEU A 322 -15.67 -7.97 -19.44
CA LEU A 322 -14.96 -6.97 -20.22
C LEU A 322 -14.34 -5.93 -19.29
N HIS A 323 -13.05 -5.67 -19.45
CA HIS A 323 -12.31 -4.61 -18.75
C HIS A 323 -11.88 -3.55 -19.77
N THR A 324 -12.23 -2.29 -19.53
CA THR A 324 -11.94 -1.21 -20.47
C THR A 324 -11.54 0.09 -19.80
N ALA A 325 -10.56 0.74 -20.37
CA ALA A 325 -10.11 2.09 -19.99
C ALA A 325 -9.23 2.67 -21.10
N GLU A 326 -8.92 3.95 -21.00
CA GLU A 326 -7.82 4.53 -21.76
C GLU A 326 -6.45 4.24 -21.13
N THR A 327 -5.35 4.46 -21.88
CA THR A 327 -3.98 4.03 -21.52
C THR A 327 -3.59 4.34 -20.08
N GLU A 328 -3.88 5.54 -19.57
CA GLU A 328 -3.49 5.99 -18.23
C GLU A 328 -4.11 5.13 -17.11
N LYS A 329 -5.26 4.52 -17.35
CA LYS A 329 -5.98 3.74 -16.36
C LYS A 329 -6.19 2.27 -16.75
N TYR A 330 -5.58 1.83 -17.85
CA TYR A 330 -5.71 0.46 -18.31
C TYR A 330 -5.16 -0.58 -17.32
N ALA A 331 -3.98 -0.32 -16.75
CA ALA A 331 -3.39 -1.19 -15.74
C ALA A 331 -4.25 -1.26 -14.47
N HIS A 332 -5.00 -0.20 -14.15
CA HIS A 332 -5.85 -0.16 -12.96
C HIS A 332 -7.04 -1.12 -13.09
N VAL A 333 -7.74 -1.13 -14.22
CA VAL A 333 -8.87 -2.05 -14.46
C VAL A 333 -8.43 -3.46 -14.86
N THR A 334 -7.14 -3.71 -15.06
CA THR A 334 -6.60 -5.03 -15.43
C THR A 334 -5.69 -5.57 -14.33
N PHE A 335 -4.42 -5.18 -14.30
CA PHE A 335 -3.41 -5.69 -13.36
C PHE A 335 -3.82 -5.51 -11.90
N PHE A 336 -4.13 -4.28 -11.46
CA PHE A 336 -4.49 -4.01 -10.07
C PHE A 336 -5.84 -4.61 -9.68
N PHE A 337 -6.84 -4.45 -10.52
CA PHE A 337 -8.17 -5.04 -10.30
C PHE A 337 -8.12 -6.58 -10.20
N ASN A 338 -7.22 -7.21 -10.93
CA ASN A 338 -7.00 -8.65 -10.92
C ASN A 338 -5.96 -9.11 -9.86
N GLY A 339 -5.72 -8.29 -8.82
CA GLY A 339 -4.88 -8.69 -7.70
C GLY A 339 -3.37 -8.77 -8.00
N GLY A 340 -2.90 -8.05 -9.02
CA GLY A 340 -1.51 -8.08 -9.48
C GLY A 340 -1.23 -9.11 -10.59
N ARG A 341 -2.28 -9.62 -11.23
CA ARG A 341 -2.17 -10.54 -12.35
C ARG A 341 -2.18 -9.81 -13.70
N GLU A 342 -1.14 -9.98 -14.48
CA GLU A 342 -1.00 -9.35 -15.80
C GLU A 342 -1.85 -10.04 -16.88
N ALA A 343 -1.81 -11.37 -16.91
CA ALA A 343 -2.55 -12.15 -17.91
C ALA A 343 -4.07 -12.13 -17.65
N PRO A 344 -4.91 -11.96 -18.68
CA PRO A 344 -6.35 -12.05 -18.53
C PRO A 344 -6.78 -13.44 -18.02
N TYR A 345 -7.91 -13.47 -17.33
CA TYR A 345 -8.57 -14.72 -16.97
C TYR A 345 -9.33 -15.30 -18.16
N GLU A 346 -9.68 -16.57 -18.10
CA GLU A 346 -10.56 -17.20 -19.09
C GLU A 346 -11.92 -16.48 -19.11
N GLY A 347 -12.39 -16.08 -20.29
CA GLY A 347 -13.62 -15.29 -20.45
C GLY A 347 -13.46 -13.79 -20.21
N GLU A 348 -12.24 -13.30 -19.96
CA GLU A 348 -11.93 -11.88 -19.82
C GLU A 348 -11.43 -11.29 -21.14
N ASP A 349 -12.20 -10.37 -21.69
CA ASP A 349 -11.80 -9.53 -22.82
C ASP A 349 -11.35 -8.14 -22.32
N ARG A 350 -10.48 -7.48 -23.07
CA ARG A 350 -9.92 -6.17 -22.72
C ARG A 350 -10.02 -5.21 -23.90
N ILE A 351 -10.48 -3.99 -23.63
CA ILE A 351 -10.47 -2.89 -24.61
C ILE A 351 -9.57 -1.77 -24.07
N LEU A 352 -8.44 -1.55 -24.75
CA LEU A 352 -7.56 -0.42 -24.50
C LEU A 352 -7.85 0.68 -25.53
N VAL A 353 -8.10 1.89 -25.04
CA VAL A 353 -8.20 3.10 -25.86
C VAL A 353 -6.94 3.94 -25.62
N PRO A 354 -6.19 4.35 -26.66
CA PRO A 354 -5.03 5.20 -26.47
C PRO A 354 -5.41 6.56 -25.85
N SER A 355 -4.70 6.97 -24.82
CA SER A 355 -4.82 8.33 -24.29
C SER A 355 -4.24 9.36 -25.27
N PRO A 356 -4.72 10.61 -25.28
CA PRO A 356 -4.23 11.62 -26.20
C PRO A 356 -2.75 11.94 -25.93
N LYS A 357 -1.98 12.12 -26.98
CA LYS A 357 -0.54 12.44 -26.92
C LYS A 357 -0.34 13.96 -26.75
N VAL A 358 -0.67 14.47 -25.56
CA VAL A 358 -0.47 15.87 -25.17
C VAL A 358 0.54 15.95 -24.03
N ALA A 359 1.15 17.12 -23.84
CA ALA A 359 2.13 17.32 -22.77
C ALA A 359 1.49 17.22 -21.38
N THR A 360 0.32 17.81 -21.21
CA THR A 360 -0.51 17.77 -19.99
C THR A 360 -1.98 17.72 -20.39
N TYR A 361 -2.82 17.09 -19.58
CA TYR A 361 -4.21 16.80 -19.96
C TYR A 361 -5.16 18.00 -19.83
N ASP A 362 -4.73 19.10 -19.27
CA ASP A 362 -5.45 20.39 -19.38
C ASP A 362 -5.56 20.91 -20.82
N LEU A 363 -4.67 20.47 -21.71
CA LEU A 363 -4.71 20.77 -23.14
C LEU A 363 -5.80 20.00 -23.89
N LYS A 364 -6.23 18.85 -23.35
CA LYS A 364 -7.33 18.02 -23.87
C LYS A 364 -8.10 17.36 -22.72
N PRO A 365 -8.95 18.13 -21.98
CA PRO A 365 -9.61 17.66 -20.76
C PRO A 365 -10.56 16.48 -20.96
N GLU A 366 -11.20 16.36 -22.13
CA GLU A 366 -12.03 15.20 -22.46
C GLU A 366 -11.23 13.92 -22.61
N MET A 367 -9.90 14.01 -22.74
CA MET A 367 -8.99 12.90 -22.94
C MET A 367 -9.52 11.95 -24.05
N SER A 368 -9.67 10.66 -23.77
CA SER A 368 -10.27 9.69 -24.68
C SER A 368 -11.63 9.19 -24.19
N ALA A 369 -12.29 9.89 -23.29
CA ALA A 369 -13.54 9.46 -22.66
C ALA A 369 -14.65 9.13 -23.68
N TYR A 370 -14.82 9.94 -24.70
CA TYR A 370 -15.84 9.70 -25.73
C TYR A 370 -15.56 8.44 -26.55
N GLU A 371 -14.29 8.15 -26.88
CA GLU A 371 -13.93 6.92 -27.60
C GLU A 371 -14.10 5.68 -26.69
N VAL A 372 -13.72 5.78 -25.41
CA VAL A 372 -14.00 4.73 -24.41
C VAL A 372 -15.48 4.45 -24.34
N LYS A 373 -16.30 5.50 -24.23
CA LYS A 373 -17.78 5.41 -24.21
C LYS A 373 -18.32 4.75 -25.47
N ASP A 374 -17.87 5.14 -26.65
CA ASP A 374 -18.38 4.56 -27.91
C ASP A 374 -18.08 3.08 -28.03
N LYS A 375 -16.85 2.66 -27.70
CA LYS A 375 -16.47 1.24 -27.69
C LYS A 375 -17.23 0.44 -26.63
N LEU A 376 -17.41 1.02 -25.46
CA LEU A 376 -18.15 0.40 -24.37
C LEU A 376 -19.63 0.21 -24.70
N VAL A 377 -20.30 1.23 -25.24
CA VAL A 377 -21.69 1.13 -25.71
C VAL A 377 -21.81 0.06 -26.81
N GLY A 378 -20.87 0.01 -27.73
CA GLY A 378 -20.79 -1.07 -28.73
C GLY A 378 -20.74 -2.46 -28.10
N ALA A 379 -19.88 -2.64 -27.09
CA ALA A 379 -19.73 -3.90 -26.37
C ALA A 379 -21.00 -4.26 -25.55
N ILE A 380 -21.61 -3.31 -24.87
CA ILE A 380 -22.88 -3.52 -24.14
C ILE A 380 -23.97 -4.02 -25.09
N ASN A 381 -24.09 -3.44 -26.28
CA ASN A 381 -25.09 -3.81 -27.28
C ASN A 381 -24.89 -5.21 -27.88
N THR A 382 -23.71 -5.82 -27.76
CA THR A 382 -23.52 -7.23 -28.15
C THR A 382 -24.20 -8.20 -27.20
N GLN A 383 -24.46 -7.79 -25.97
CA GLN A 383 -25.01 -8.61 -24.87
C GLN A 383 -24.16 -9.85 -24.53
N GLU A 384 -22.90 -9.89 -24.96
CA GLU A 384 -22.00 -11.05 -24.76
C GLU A 384 -21.42 -11.13 -23.33
N TYR A 385 -21.36 -10.03 -22.59
CA TYR A 385 -20.71 -9.96 -21.29
C TYR A 385 -21.72 -10.02 -20.14
N ASP A 386 -21.39 -10.82 -19.12
CA ASP A 386 -22.13 -10.87 -17.85
C ASP A 386 -21.71 -9.74 -16.91
N PHE A 387 -20.42 -9.34 -16.97
CA PHE A 387 -19.84 -8.27 -16.19
C PHE A 387 -18.98 -7.35 -17.05
N ILE A 388 -19.08 -6.06 -16.80
CA ILE A 388 -18.24 -5.04 -17.45
C ILE A 388 -17.70 -4.09 -16.39
N VAL A 389 -16.39 -3.78 -16.46
CA VAL A 389 -15.78 -2.70 -15.70
C VAL A 389 -15.16 -1.69 -16.63
N VAL A 390 -15.44 -0.41 -16.37
CA VAL A 390 -14.87 0.74 -17.07
C VAL A 390 -14.30 1.77 -16.10
N ASN A 391 -13.17 2.38 -16.47
CA ASN A 391 -12.61 3.53 -15.79
C ASN A 391 -12.60 4.74 -16.73
N PHE A 392 -13.15 5.87 -16.27
CA PHE A 392 -13.00 7.19 -16.88
C PHE A 392 -11.94 7.98 -16.14
N ALA A 393 -10.81 8.23 -16.79
CA ALA A 393 -9.58 8.78 -16.20
C ALA A 393 -9.63 10.29 -15.86
N ASN A 394 -10.61 10.99 -16.39
CA ASN A 394 -10.60 12.45 -16.54
C ASN A 394 -10.48 13.20 -15.21
N GLY A 395 -11.26 12.84 -14.19
CA GLY A 395 -11.28 13.54 -12.91
C GLY A 395 -9.92 13.56 -12.22
N ASP A 396 -9.20 12.44 -12.28
CA ASP A 396 -7.89 12.31 -11.71
C ASP A 396 -6.80 12.94 -12.58
N MET A 397 -6.70 12.52 -13.84
CA MET A 397 -5.60 12.92 -14.70
C MET A 397 -5.61 14.42 -15.01
N VAL A 398 -6.77 15.01 -15.22
CA VAL A 398 -6.91 16.47 -15.39
C VAL A 398 -6.81 17.18 -14.03
N GLY A 399 -7.31 16.55 -12.95
CA GLY A 399 -7.16 17.03 -11.57
C GLY A 399 -5.71 17.29 -11.20
N HIS A 400 -4.80 16.40 -11.57
CA HIS A 400 -3.36 16.55 -11.33
C HIS A 400 -2.71 17.77 -12.00
N THR A 401 -3.36 18.38 -13.00
CA THR A 401 -2.87 19.62 -13.62
C THR A 401 -3.12 20.86 -12.78
N GLY A 402 -4.09 20.82 -11.85
CA GLY A 402 -4.51 21.97 -11.04
C GLY A 402 -5.18 23.10 -11.84
N VAL A 403 -5.51 22.86 -13.12
CA VAL A 403 -6.14 23.85 -14.00
C VAL A 403 -7.65 23.76 -13.87
N TYR A 404 -8.24 24.59 -13.03
CA TYR A 404 -9.66 24.55 -12.65
C TYR A 404 -10.63 24.41 -13.85
N ASN A 405 -10.50 25.30 -14.87
CA ASN A 405 -11.38 25.28 -16.03
C ASN A 405 -11.23 24.01 -16.89
N ALA A 406 -10.04 23.40 -16.90
CA ALA A 406 -9.84 22.15 -17.58
C ALA A 406 -10.50 20.99 -16.82
N ILE A 407 -10.38 20.99 -15.49
CA ILE A 407 -11.06 20.02 -14.62
C ILE A 407 -12.58 20.10 -14.81
N ALA A 408 -13.16 21.30 -14.87
CA ALA A 408 -14.59 21.49 -15.12
C ALA A 408 -15.03 20.89 -16.47
N LYS A 409 -14.23 21.06 -17.54
CA LYS A 409 -14.51 20.45 -18.85
C LYS A 409 -14.40 18.92 -18.78
N ALA A 410 -13.42 18.39 -18.05
CA ALA A 410 -13.25 16.96 -17.81
C ALA A 410 -14.46 16.36 -17.10
N VAL A 411 -14.91 16.98 -16.02
CA VAL A 411 -16.11 16.59 -15.25
C VAL A 411 -17.37 16.58 -16.14
N HIS A 412 -17.58 17.62 -16.94
CA HIS A 412 -18.70 17.66 -17.86
C HIS A 412 -18.66 16.57 -18.95
N ALA A 413 -17.46 16.30 -19.50
CA ALA A 413 -17.30 15.22 -20.50
C ALA A 413 -17.66 13.86 -19.91
N VAL A 414 -17.27 13.59 -18.66
CA VAL A 414 -17.60 12.35 -17.95
C VAL A 414 -19.10 12.23 -17.76
N ASP A 415 -19.79 13.29 -17.32
CA ASP A 415 -21.27 13.28 -17.18
C ASP A 415 -21.99 12.89 -18.48
N CYS A 416 -21.54 13.46 -19.61
CA CYS A 416 -22.07 13.08 -20.93
C CYS A 416 -21.83 11.60 -21.27
N CYS A 417 -20.66 11.08 -20.95
CA CYS A 417 -20.32 9.67 -21.20
C CYS A 417 -21.13 8.74 -20.30
N VAL A 418 -21.29 9.07 -19.03
CA VAL A 418 -22.11 8.31 -18.06
C VAL A 418 -23.54 8.16 -18.58
N ARG A 419 -24.14 9.25 -19.09
CA ARG A 419 -25.49 9.19 -19.68
C ARG A 419 -25.61 8.13 -20.75
N ASP A 420 -24.76 8.18 -21.77
CA ASP A 420 -24.87 7.31 -22.94
C ASP A 420 -24.62 5.85 -22.54
N VAL A 421 -23.68 5.59 -21.62
CA VAL A 421 -23.36 4.24 -21.11
C VAL A 421 -24.52 3.67 -20.27
N ILE A 422 -25.09 4.45 -19.36
CA ILE A 422 -26.19 3.98 -18.49
C ILE A 422 -27.46 3.72 -19.31
N GLU A 423 -27.77 4.56 -20.31
CA GLU A 423 -28.90 4.33 -21.19
C GLU A 423 -28.72 3.02 -22.00
N ALA A 424 -27.51 2.76 -22.52
CA ALA A 424 -27.21 1.49 -23.18
C ALA A 424 -27.29 0.30 -22.22
N ALA A 425 -26.78 0.43 -21.00
CA ALA A 425 -26.85 -0.60 -19.99
C ALA A 425 -28.27 -1.00 -19.62
N LYS A 426 -29.13 -0.01 -19.35
CA LYS A 426 -30.56 -0.23 -19.08
C LYS A 426 -31.27 -0.94 -20.25
N ALA A 427 -30.99 -0.53 -21.49
CA ALA A 427 -31.59 -1.13 -22.68
C ALA A 427 -31.15 -2.59 -22.91
N ASN A 428 -30.10 -3.05 -22.25
CA ASN A 428 -29.51 -4.40 -22.40
C ASN A 428 -29.52 -5.22 -21.10
N ASP A 429 -30.43 -4.92 -20.17
CA ASP A 429 -30.66 -5.63 -18.90
C ASP A 429 -29.46 -5.67 -17.95
N TYR A 430 -28.58 -4.66 -17.98
CA TYR A 430 -27.54 -4.45 -16.96
C TYR A 430 -28.08 -3.61 -15.80
N GLU A 431 -27.75 -4.02 -14.61
CA GLU A 431 -27.74 -3.15 -13.44
C GLU A 431 -26.35 -2.54 -13.28
N ALA A 432 -26.27 -1.29 -12.85
CA ALA A 432 -25.01 -0.57 -12.80
C ALA A 432 -24.68 -0.04 -11.40
N ILE A 433 -23.40 -0.11 -11.05
CA ILE A 433 -22.83 0.57 -9.91
C ILE A 433 -21.86 1.64 -10.43
N ILE A 434 -22.04 2.88 -10.01
CA ILE A 434 -21.16 4.01 -10.32
C ILE A 434 -20.42 4.39 -9.03
N ILE A 435 -19.09 4.38 -9.07
CA ILE A 435 -18.22 4.74 -7.95
C ILE A 435 -17.07 5.64 -8.41
N ALA A 436 -16.22 6.03 -7.48
CA ALA A 436 -14.84 6.44 -7.75
C ALA A 436 -13.90 5.59 -6.89
N ASP A 437 -12.62 5.69 -7.16
CA ASP A 437 -11.56 4.96 -6.45
C ASP A 437 -10.85 5.84 -5.40
N HIS A 438 -10.89 7.13 -5.56
CA HIS A 438 -10.45 8.18 -4.63
C HIS A 438 -10.96 9.54 -5.10
N GLY A 439 -10.75 10.59 -4.30
CA GLY A 439 -11.04 11.97 -4.70
C GLY A 439 -9.81 12.69 -5.27
N ASN A 440 -10.05 13.65 -6.15
CA ASN A 440 -9.07 14.58 -6.71
C ASN A 440 -9.79 15.86 -7.20
N ALA A 441 -10.68 15.74 -8.19
CA ALA A 441 -11.40 16.87 -8.80
C ALA A 441 -12.37 17.59 -7.83
N ASP A 442 -12.68 17.00 -6.72
CA ASP A 442 -13.47 17.55 -5.62
C ASP A 442 -12.70 18.57 -4.75
N ASN A 443 -11.38 18.70 -4.95
CA ASN A 443 -10.53 19.60 -4.17
C ASN A 443 -9.35 20.17 -5.00
N ALA A 444 -9.64 21.02 -5.96
CA ALA A 444 -8.66 21.59 -6.89
C ALA A 444 -7.95 22.87 -6.39
N ILE A 445 -8.33 23.41 -5.23
CA ILE A 445 -7.77 24.65 -4.67
C ILE A 445 -7.41 24.43 -3.20
N ASN A 446 -6.16 24.73 -2.84
CA ASN A 446 -5.67 24.73 -1.47
C ASN A 446 -6.29 25.87 -0.63
N ALA A 447 -6.19 25.75 0.69
CA ALA A 447 -6.70 26.77 1.62
C ALA A 447 -6.08 28.17 1.42
N ASP A 448 -4.86 28.24 0.89
CA ASP A 448 -4.17 29.49 0.55
C ASP A 448 -4.54 30.04 -0.85
N GLY A 449 -5.42 29.39 -1.58
CA GLY A 449 -5.88 29.77 -2.91
C GLY A 449 -5.00 29.28 -4.06
N THR A 450 -3.93 28.55 -3.79
CA THR A 450 -3.08 27.94 -4.83
C THR A 450 -3.76 26.69 -5.41
N PRO A 451 -3.42 26.30 -6.65
CA PRO A 451 -3.89 25.03 -7.22
C PRO A 451 -3.49 23.83 -6.37
N ASN A 452 -4.44 22.94 -6.09
CA ASN A 452 -4.15 21.62 -5.52
C ASN A 452 -4.10 20.58 -6.64
N THR A 453 -3.04 19.78 -6.66
CA THR A 453 -2.82 18.70 -7.62
C THR A 453 -2.80 17.33 -6.96
N ALA A 454 -2.97 17.27 -5.64
CA ALA A 454 -3.00 16.04 -4.86
C ALA A 454 -4.42 15.46 -4.76
N HIS A 455 -4.50 14.17 -4.43
CA HIS A 455 -5.76 13.52 -4.10
C HIS A 455 -6.39 14.13 -2.84
N SER A 456 -7.67 13.82 -2.59
CA SER A 456 -8.36 14.21 -1.36
C SER A 456 -8.56 13.01 -0.42
N LEU A 457 -8.89 13.30 0.85
CA LEU A 457 -9.30 12.30 1.84
C LEU A 457 -10.82 12.06 1.83
N ASN A 458 -11.54 12.73 0.92
CA ASN A 458 -12.99 12.68 0.88
C ASN A 458 -13.50 11.28 0.49
N HIS A 459 -14.71 10.94 0.94
CA HIS A 459 -15.41 9.77 0.48
C HIS A 459 -15.73 9.87 -1.02
N VAL A 460 -16.07 8.75 -1.62
CA VAL A 460 -16.47 8.68 -3.02
C VAL A 460 -17.92 8.19 -3.13
N PRO A 461 -18.62 8.48 -4.24
CA PRO A 461 -20.00 8.06 -4.42
C PRO A 461 -20.14 6.56 -4.63
N PHE A 462 -21.28 6.01 -4.22
CA PHE A 462 -21.79 4.71 -4.63
C PHE A 462 -23.24 4.90 -5.08
N ILE A 463 -23.49 4.81 -6.39
CA ILE A 463 -24.81 4.98 -6.98
C ILE A 463 -25.22 3.65 -7.61
N TYR A 464 -26.31 3.06 -7.15
CA TYR A 464 -26.85 1.82 -7.67
C TYR A 464 -28.03 2.07 -8.60
N VAL A 465 -27.82 1.81 -9.88
CA VAL A 465 -28.81 2.01 -10.94
C VAL A 465 -29.50 0.69 -11.25
N THR A 466 -30.77 0.57 -10.89
CA THR A 466 -31.62 -0.61 -11.03
C THR A 466 -33.06 -0.21 -11.31
N ASP A 467 -33.84 -1.12 -11.86
CA ASP A 467 -35.30 -0.95 -12.00
C ASP A 467 -36.06 -1.26 -10.69
N ASN A 468 -35.36 -1.76 -9.66
CA ASN A 468 -35.95 -2.00 -8.35
C ASN A 468 -36.02 -0.70 -7.53
N ASN A 469 -37.15 0.00 -7.61
CA ASN A 469 -37.37 1.27 -6.90
C ASN A 469 -37.38 1.15 -5.36
N SER A 470 -37.40 -0.06 -4.80
CA SER A 470 -37.37 -0.31 -3.34
C SER A 470 -35.96 -0.63 -2.82
N ALA A 471 -34.97 -0.80 -3.71
CA ALA A 471 -33.63 -1.07 -3.32
C ALA A 471 -33.03 0.10 -2.51
N THR A 472 -32.27 -0.24 -1.47
CA THR A 472 -31.50 0.71 -0.69
C THR A 472 -30.03 0.27 -0.63
N VAL A 473 -29.14 1.20 -0.32
CA VAL A 473 -27.72 0.92 -0.21
C VAL A 473 -27.14 1.54 1.08
N LYS A 474 -26.17 0.87 1.65
CA LYS A 474 -25.45 1.31 2.87
C LYS A 474 -24.18 2.04 2.49
N ASN A 475 -23.69 2.91 3.38
CA ASN A 475 -22.30 3.37 3.34
C ASN A 475 -21.34 2.20 3.55
N GLY A 476 -20.18 2.28 2.91
CA GLY A 476 -19.18 1.24 3.02
C GLY A 476 -17.78 1.76 2.64
N ARG A 477 -16.99 0.87 2.08
CA ARG A 477 -15.63 1.14 1.59
C ARG A 477 -15.41 0.45 0.24
N LEU A 478 -14.30 0.73 -0.42
CA LEU A 478 -14.03 0.19 -1.76
C LEU A 478 -14.03 -1.35 -1.80
N ALA A 479 -13.63 -1.99 -0.71
CA ALA A 479 -13.66 -3.46 -0.54
C ALA A 479 -15.06 -4.09 -0.65
N ASP A 480 -16.12 -3.30 -0.50
CA ASP A 480 -17.51 -3.77 -0.47
C ASP A 480 -18.16 -3.80 -1.87
N VAL A 481 -17.43 -3.28 -2.88
CA VAL A 481 -17.95 -3.18 -4.26
C VAL A 481 -18.08 -4.56 -4.91
N ALA A 482 -17.04 -5.41 -4.87
CA ALA A 482 -17.10 -6.75 -5.48
C ALA A 482 -18.19 -7.63 -4.87
N PRO A 483 -18.37 -7.72 -3.53
CA PRO A 483 -19.51 -8.40 -2.93
C PRO A 483 -20.87 -7.90 -3.43
N SER A 484 -21.01 -6.57 -3.60
CA SER A 484 -22.25 -5.97 -4.12
C SER A 484 -22.51 -6.34 -5.61
N ILE A 485 -21.45 -6.45 -6.41
CA ILE A 485 -21.57 -6.93 -7.80
C ILE A 485 -21.98 -8.41 -7.84
N LEU A 486 -21.38 -9.26 -7.00
CA LEU A 486 -21.75 -10.67 -6.89
C LEU A 486 -23.22 -10.83 -6.48
N HIS A 487 -23.72 -9.97 -5.60
CA HIS A 487 -25.13 -9.94 -5.23
C HIS A 487 -26.04 -9.66 -6.44
N ILE A 488 -25.73 -8.64 -7.25
CA ILE A 488 -26.47 -8.36 -8.50
C ILE A 488 -26.48 -9.59 -9.43
N MET A 489 -25.33 -10.23 -9.56
CA MET A 489 -25.17 -11.39 -10.46
C MET A 489 -25.73 -12.69 -9.89
N GLY A 490 -26.25 -12.67 -8.65
CA GLY A 490 -26.81 -13.86 -7.98
C GLY A 490 -25.76 -14.94 -7.70
N LEU A 491 -24.51 -14.55 -7.48
CA LEU A 491 -23.40 -15.43 -7.12
C LEU A 491 -23.10 -15.34 -5.61
N GLU A 492 -22.72 -16.47 -5.03
CA GLU A 492 -22.26 -16.50 -3.64
C GLU A 492 -20.90 -15.77 -3.50
N GLN A 493 -20.70 -15.13 -2.38
CA GLN A 493 -19.44 -14.44 -2.07
C GLN A 493 -18.40 -15.48 -1.61
N PRO A 494 -17.18 -15.50 -2.20
CA PRO A 494 -16.12 -16.40 -1.75
C PRO A 494 -15.61 -16.00 -0.36
N ALA A 495 -15.12 -16.98 0.40
CA ALA A 495 -14.68 -16.78 1.79
C ALA A 495 -13.54 -15.74 1.92
N ASP A 496 -12.70 -15.62 0.91
CA ASP A 496 -11.59 -14.68 0.88
C ASP A 496 -12.02 -13.22 0.67
N MET A 497 -13.21 -12.98 0.15
CA MET A 497 -13.80 -11.64 0.10
C MET A 497 -14.42 -11.33 1.47
N THR A 498 -13.78 -10.45 2.24
CA THR A 498 -14.24 -10.02 3.57
C THR A 498 -15.03 -8.72 3.55
N GLY A 499 -15.22 -8.11 2.38
CA GLY A 499 -16.10 -6.97 2.18
C GLY A 499 -17.57 -7.37 2.36
N GLU A 500 -18.43 -6.38 2.51
CA GLU A 500 -19.87 -6.58 2.73
C GLU A 500 -20.67 -6.22 1.47
N ASN A 501 -21.73 -6.94 1.20
CA ASN A 501 -22.71 -6.48 0.22
C ASN A 501 -23.44 -5.24 0.77
N LEU A 502 -23.42 -4.15 0.01
CA LEU A 502 -24.07 -2.90 0.40
C LEU A 502 -25.52 -2.78 -0.06
N ILE A 503 -25.97 -3.64 -0.94
CA ILE A 503 -27.31 -3.57 -1.55
C ILE A 503 -28.31 -4.34 -0.70
N GLU A 504 -29.44 -3.70 -0.40
CA GLU A 504 -30.58 -4.30 0.27
C GLU A 504 -31.80 -4.29 -0.68
N ASP A 505 -32.24 -5.47 -1.08
CA ASP A 505 -33.48 -5.64 -1.86
C ASP A 505 -34.66 -5.66 -0.92
N ASN A 506 -35.27 -4.50 -0.68
CA ASN A 506 -36.52 -4.44 0.07
C ASN A 506 -37.65 -4.97 -0.81
N LYS A 507 -38.21 -6.11 -0.45
CA LYS A 507 -39.36 -6.73 -1.12
C LYS A 507 -40.66 -6.08 -0.70
#